data_cc9dcf14639c767d3ccedd4531275f75
#
_entry.id   cc9dcf14639c767d3ccedd4531275f75
#
_cell.length_a   1.000
_cell.length_b   1.000
_cell.length_c   1.000
_cell.angle_alpha   90.00
_cell.angle_beta   90.00
_cell.angle_gamma   90.00
#
_symmetry.space_group_name_H-M   'P 1'
#
loop_
_entity.id
_entity.type
_entity.pdbx_description
1 polymer ?
#
loop_
_entity_poly.entity_id
_entity_poly.type
_entity_poly.pdbx_seq_one_letter_code
_entity_poly.pdbx_strand_id
1 'polypeptide(L)'
;MNHTMHGIIFSYGKPTGLGDLIAHRIPGSMPFGGNYRVVDFMLSSMVNAGIHDVGVIMHGKCQSMLDHLGNGRSWDLSRNRGGLTLLPAFAYAESRTSAGRFRGKVEALGCVLEYLREIRQEYVVLADSDLVINLPLEQVLQEHIASGADLTEVCTAEPGDPSDTYLEMDEQGRIVDVASFLEDYPCDPDGGELCIDLEIEDDLLPWND
;
A
#
# COMPACT_ATOMS: atom_id res chain seq x y z
N MET A 1 -24.47 -4.93 -10.00
CA MET A 1 -24.44 -3.98 -8.85
C MET A 1 -23.14 -3.22 -9.01
N ASN A 2 -23.13 -1.89 -8.88
CA ASN A 2 -21.86 -1.18 -8.88
C ASN A 2 -21.23 -1.36 -7.49
N HIS A 3 -20.28 -2.26 -7.39
CA HIS A 3 -19.46 -2.40 -6.20
C HIS A 3 -18.56 -1.18 -6.04
N THR A 4 -18.47 -0.65 -4.85
CA THR A 4 -17.69 0.56 -4.58
C THR A 4 -16.39 0.21 -3.87
N MET A 5 -15.29 0.77 -4.34
CA MET A 5 -13.95 0.60 -3.78
C MET A 5 -13.47 1.86 -3.06
N HIS A 6 -12.69 1.67 -2.01
CA HIS A 6 -11.92 2.70 -1.33
C HIS A 6 -10.44 2.42 -1.52
N GLY A 7 -9.64 3.45 -1.79
CA GLY A 7 -8.19 3.30 -1.95
C GLY A 7 -7.42 3.66 -0.69
N ILE A 8 -6.43 2.87 -0.32
CA ILE A 8 -5.44 3.22 0.71
C ILE A 8 -4.05 3.05 0.11
N ILE A 9 -3.27 4.11 0.13
CA ILE A 9 -1.90 4.12 -0.36
C ILE A 9 -0.95 4.23 0.83
N PHE A 10 -0.04 3.28 0.96
CA PHE A 10 1.06 3.34 1.91
C PHE A 10 2.24 4.10 1.31
N SER A 11 2.63 5.18 1.96
CA SER A 11 3.71 6.05 1.52
C SER A 11 4.76 6.19 2.62
N TYR A 12 5.38 5.10 2.92
CA TYR A 12 6.54 4.97 3.80
C TYR A 12 7.33 3.73 3.36
N GLY A 13 8.57 3.59 3.76
CA GLY A 13 9.33 2.39 3.46
C GLY A 13 10.83 2.59 3.67
N LYS A 14 11.54 1.47 3.63
CA LYS A 14 13.00 1.46 3.56
C LYS A 14 13.36 1.41 2.08
N PRO A 15 13.83 2.50 1.52
CA PRO A 15 14.28 2.49 0.15
C PRO A 15 15.60 1.73 0.07
N THR A 16 15.61 0.64 -0.62
CA THR A 16 16.83 -0.06 -1.02
C THR A 16 17.24 0.43 -2.41
N GLY A 17 18.51 0.76 -2.57
CA GLY A 17 19.07 1.06 -3.89
C GLY A 17 18.90 2.51 -4.41
N LEU A 18 18.08 3.36 -3.80
CA LEU A 18 17.83 4.73 -4.30
C LEU A 18 18.79 5.79 -3.74
N GLY A 19 19.61 5.47 -2.74
CA GLY A 19 20.65 6.31 -2.19
C GLY A 19 20.20 7.75 -1.87
N ASP A 20 20.94 8.74 -2.39
CA ASP A 20 20.69 10.15 -2.13
C ASP A 20 19.38 10.71 -2.71
N LEU A 21 18.78 10.01 -3.70
CA LEU A 21 17.51 10.44 -4.32
C LEU A 21 16.37 10.55 -3.31
N ILE A 22 16.45 9.77 -2.25
CA ILE A 22 15.44 9.70 -1.19
C ILE A 22 15.94 10.22 0.17
N ALA A 23 17.14 10.82 0.20
CA ALA A 23 17.72 11.38 1.42
C ALA A 23 16.78 12.38 2.11
N HIS A 24 15.93 13.08 1.36
CA HIS A 24 15.05 14.15 1.84
C HIS A 24 13.57 13.94 1.52
N ARG A 25 13.17 12.77 1.03
CA ARG A 25 11.80 12.47 0.61
C ARG A 25 11.47 10.99 0.77
N ILE A 26 10.19 10.68 0.76
CA ILE A 26 9.71 9.29 0.68
C ILE A 26 9.70 8.82 -0.79
N PRO A 27 9.87 7.52 -1.08
CA PRO A 27 10.01 6.98 -2.43
C PRO A 27 8.90 7.42 -3.39
N GLY A 28 7.62 7.30 -2.98
CA GLY A 28 6.48 7.71 -3.79
C GLY A 28 6.48 9.18 -4.23
N SER A 29 7.22 10.06 -3.54
CA SER A 29 7.34 11.47 -3.92
C SER A 29 8.52 11.75 -4.87
N MET A 30 9.22 10.72 -5.32
CA MET A 30 10.35 10.87 -6.25
C MET A 30 9.83 11.32 -7.63
N PRO A 31 10.49 12.32 -8.26
CA PRO A 31 10.15 12.73 -9.62
C PRO A 31 10.38 11.58 -10.61
N PHE A 32 9.44 11.40 -11.53
CA PHE A 32 9.48 10.39 -12.56
C PHE A 32 8.92 10.95 -13.88
N GLY A 33 9.57 10.67 -15.02
CA GLY A 33 9.07 11.03 -16.32
C GLY A 33 8.77 12.53 -16.56
N GLY A 34 9.52 13.41 -15.90
CA GLY A 34 9.35 14.87 -16.03
C GLY A 34 8.50 15.48 -14.91
N ASN A 35 7.21 15.69 -15.15
CA ASN A 35 6.34 16.38 -14.19
C ASN A 35 5.64 15.46 -13.18
N TYR A 36 5.76 14.16 -13.37
CA TYR A 36 5.10 13.16 -12.52
C TYR A 36 5.95 12.81 -11.31
N ARG A 37 5.30 12.19 -10.33
CA ARG A 37 5.94 11.48 -9.23
C ARG A 37 5.47 10.03 -9.22
N VAL A 38 6.20 9.17 -8.58
CA VAL A 38 5.91 7.73 -8.58
C VAL A 38 4.49 7.43 -8.08
N VAL A 39 4.01 8.13 -7.05
CA VAL A 39 2.64 7.97 -6.52
C VAL A 39 1.54 8.27 -7.55
N ASP A 40 1.81 9.07 -8.58
CA ASP A 40 0.81 9.48 -9.56
C ASP A 40 0.29 8.30 -10.37
N PHE A 41 1.11 7.27 -10.58
CA PHE A 41 0.73 6.07 -11.32
C PHE A 41 -0.34 5.28 -10.55
N MET A 42 -0.15 5.07 -9.25
CA MET A 42 -1.13 4.36 -8.44
C MET A 42 -2.42 5.18 -8.27
N LEU A 43 -2.32 6.48 -8.00
CA LEU A 43 -3.48 7.36 -7.93
C LEU A 43 -4.26 7.36 -9.23
N SER A 44 -3.58 7.40 -10.39
CA SER A 44 -4.22 7.35 -11.70
C SER A 44 -4.90 6.00 -11.93
N SER A 45 -4.28 4.88 -11.55
CA SER A 45 -4.89 3.56 -11.64
C SER A 45 -6.16 3.47 -10.79
N MET A 46 -6.14 4.00 -9.56
CA MET A 46 -7.30 4.04 -8.69
C MET A 46 -8.44 4.88 -9.27
N VAL A 47 -8.14 6.10 -9.72
CA VAL A 47 -9.16 7.00 -10.30
C VAL A 47 -9.73 6.43 -11.60
N ASN A 48 -8.92 5.82 -12.45
CA ASN A 48 -9.37 5.17 -13.68
C ASN A 48 -10.31 3.99 -13.40
N ALA A 49 -10.15 3.32 -12.27
CA ALA A 49 -11.06 2.26 -11.78
C ALA A 49 -12.29 2.81 -11.04
N GLY A 50 -12.51 4.13 -11.05
CA GLY A 50 -13.67 4.76 -10.40
C GLY A 50 -13.53 4.90 -8.89
N ILE A 51 -12.34 4.73 -8.32
CA ILE A 51 -12.08 4.99 -6.90
C ILE A 51 -11.97 6.49 -6.70
N HIS A 52 -12.87 7.05 -5.92
CA HIS A 52 -12.96 8.48 -5.67
C HIS A 52 -12.65 8.88 -4.23
N ASP A 53 -12.42 7.91 -3.36
CA ASP A 53 -12.08 8.10 -1.96
C ASP A 53 -10.75 7.39 -1.71
N VAL A 54 -9.69 8.15 -1.47
CA VAL A 54 -8.33 7.62 -1.32
C VAL A 54 -7.67 8.21 -0.07
N GLY A 55 -7.24 7.34 0.84
CA GLY A 55 -6.40 7.69 1.98
C GLY A 55 -4.93 7.45 1.66
N VAL A 56 -4.05 8.41 1.96
CA VAL A 56 -2.60 8.23 1.81
C VAL A 56 -1.94 8.27 3.18
N ILE A 57 -1.52 7.11 3.66
CA ILE A 57 -0.81 6.97 4.94
C ILE A 57 0.66 7.29 4.73
N MET A 58 1.17 8.30 5.42
CA MET A 58 2.53 8.79 5.24
C MET A 58 3.31 8.78 6.54
N HIS A 59 4.58 8.43 6.46
CA HIS A 59 5.51 8.51 7.58
C HIS A 59 6.88 8.98 7.12
N GLY A 60 7.57 9.75 7.99
CA GLY A 60 8.91 10.24 7.73
C GLY A 60 8.94 11.57 6.96
N LYS A 61 9.81 11.70 5.96
CA LYS A 61 10.06 12.95 5.23
C LYS A 61 8.97 13.22 4.17
N CYS A 62 7.73 13.41 4.60
CA CYS A 62 6.55 13.48 3.73
C CYS A 62 6.27 14.87 3.13
N GLN A 63 7.03 15.93 3.46
CA GLN A 63 6.74 17.30 3.00
C GLN A 63 6.60 17.37 1.47
N SER A 64 7.53 16.76 0.73
CA SER A 64 7.51 16.74 -0.73
C SER A 64 6.27 16.02 -1.30
N MET A 65 5.74 15.02 -0.60
CA MET A 65 4.51 14.34 -0.97
C MET A 65 3.30 15.22 -0.69
N LEU A 66 3.25 15.85 0.49
CA LEU A 66 2.17 16.77 0.87
C LEU A 66 2.05 17.93 -0.13
N ASP A 67 3.18 18.53 -0.51
CA ASP A 67 3.21 19.64 -1.47
C ASP A 67 2.72 19.21 -2.86
N HIS A 68 3.05 17.99 -3.29
CA HIS A 68 2.65 17.46 -4.59
C HIS A 68 1.17 17.07 -4.64
N LEU A 69 0.72 16.34 -3.65
CA LEU A 69 -0.67 15.86 -3.59
C LEU A 69 -1.67 16.99 -3.36
N GLY A 70 -1.29 17.98 -2.55
CA GLY A 70 -2.12 19.13 -2.24
C GLY A 70 -3.51 18.70 -1.78
N ASN A 71 -4.54 19.10 -2.51
CA ASN A 71 -5.93 18.73 -2.24
C ASN A 71 -6.49 17.67 -3.23
N GLY A 72 -5.65 17.01 -3.99
CA GLY A 72 -6.05 15.97 -4.94
C GLY A 72 -6.71 16.47 -6.23
N ARG A 73 -6.67 17.78 -6.53
CA ARG A 73 -7.33 18.36 -7.70
C ARG A 73 -6.84 17.78 -9.04
N SER A 74 -5.58 17.43 -9.11
CA SER A 74 -4.97 16.86 -10.34
C SER A 74 -5.60 15.53 -10.75
N TRP A 75 -6.20 14.82 -9.80
CA TRP A 75 -6.86 13.51 -10.01
C TRP A 75 -8.39 13.58 -9.81
N ASP A 76 -9.00 14.76 -9.81
CA ASP A 76 -10.43 14.96 -9.50
C ASP A 76 -10.83 14.39 -8.12
N LEU A 77 -9.90 14.35 -7.18
CA LEU A 77 -10.12 13.91 -5.80
C LEU A 77 -10.35 15.07 -4.82
N SER A 78 -10.57 16.31 -5.33
CA SER A 78 -10.90 17.48 -4.52
C SER A 78 -12.42 17.59 -4.37
N ARG A 79 -13.00 16.83 -3.44
CA ARG A 79 -14.45 16.71 -3.25
C ARG A 79 -14.88 17.16 -1.87
N ASN A 80 -16.14 17.61 -1.72
CA ASN A 80 -16.71 18.02 -0.42
C ASN A 80 -16.99 16.84 0.51
N ARG A 81 -17.15 15.65 -0.05
CA ARG A 81 -17.30 14.37 0.69
C ARG A 81 -16.48 13.32 -0.03
N GLY A 82 -15.64 12.64 0.71
CA GLY A 82 -14.63 11.75 0.15
C GLY A 82 -13.47 12.51 -0.50
N GLY A 83 -12.84 11.92 -1.50
CA GLY A 83 -11.69 12.49 -2.18
C GLY A 83 -10.37 12.06 -1.57
N LEU A 84 -9.34 12.90 -1.70
CA LEU A 84 -8.00 12.62 -1.17
C LEU A 84 -7.90 13.02 0.29
N THR A 85 -7.60 12.04 1.14
CA THR A 85 -7.32 12.27 2.56
C THR A 85 -5.85 11.97 2.86
N LEU A 86 -5.13 12.96 3.36
CA LEU A 86 -3.73 12.81 3.73
C LEU A 86 -3.64 12.44 5.21
N LEU A 87 -3.00 11.30 5.51
CA LEU A 87 -2.94 10.66 6.82
C LEU A 87 -1.48 10.59 7.31
N PRO A 88 -0.90 11.73 7.74
CA PRO A 88 0.46 11.72 8.28
C PRO A 88 0.45 11.03 9.65
N ALA A 89 1.22 9.96 9.78
CA ALA A 89 1.23 9.11 10.96
C ALA A 89 1.59 9.83 12.26
N PHE A 90 2.40 10.88 12.19
CA PHE A 90 2.76 11.67 13.36
C PHE A 90 1.56 12.42 13.98
N ALA A 91 0.48 12.62 13.23
CA ALA A 91 -0.73 13.26 13.72
C ALA A 91 -1.62 12.30 14.53
N TYR A 92 -1.42 11.00 14.37
CA TYR A 92 -2.26 9.95 14.98
C TYR A 92 -1.51 9.10 16.02
N ALA A 93 -0.19 9.23 16.10
CA ALA A 93 0.64 8.46 17.02
C ALA A 93 0.60 9.04 18.44
N GLU A 94 -0.46 8.80 19.17
CA GLU A 94 -0.34 8.75 20.62
C GLU A 94 0.49 7.52 21.02
N SER A 95 1.82 7.70 21.05
CA SER A 95 2.76 6.99 21.95
C SER A 95 2.96 5.48 21.83
N ARG A 96 2.94 4.84 20.67
CA ARG A 96 3.31 3.41 20.62
C ARG A 96 4.48 3.02 19.71
N THR A 97 5.01 3.91 18.92
CA THR A 97 6.18 3.61 18.08
C THR A 97 7.46 4.07 18.75
N SER A 98 8.13 3.19 19.45
CA SER A 98 9.41 3.45 20.13
C SER A 98 10.58 3.76 19.20
N ALA A 99 10.40 3.75 17.89
CA ALA A 99 11.46 4.02 16.91
C ALA A 99 11.07 4.93 15.74
N GLY A 100 9.89 5.56 15.75
CA GLY A 100 9.49 6.48 14.68
C GLY A 100 9.34 5.84 13.29
N ARG A 101 9.08 4.54 13.21
CA ARG A 101 8.82 3.81 11.96
C ARG A 101 7.73 2.78 12.17
N PHE A 102 6.91 2.53 11.14
CA PHE A 102 6.01 1.38 11.13
C PHE A 102 6.81 0.09 10.93
N ARG A 103 6.45 -0.96 11.64
CA ARG A 103 6.97 -2.31 11.45
C ARG A 103 6.40 -2.96 10.19
N GLY A 104 5.15 -2.61 9.84
CA GLY A 104 4.46 -3.15 8.68
C GLY A 104 3.14 -2.41 8.39
N LYS A 105 2.43 -2.87 7.37
CA LYS A 105 1.17 -2.26 6.91
C LYS A 105 0.06 -2.33 7.96
N VAL A 106 -0.01 -3.41 8.73
CA VAL A 106 -1.01 -3.58 9.81
C VAL A 106 -0.84 -2.51 10.91
N GLU A 107 0.39 -2.23 11.31
CA GLU A 107 0.65 -1.16 12.29
C GLU A 107 0.27 0.21 11.74
N ALA A 108 0.56 0.46 10.45
CA ALA A 108 0.17 1.70 9.78
C ALA A 108 -1.35 1.88 9.72
N LEU A 109 -2.09 0.83 9.39
CA LEU A 109 -3.55 0.82 9.43
C LEU A 109 -4.07 1.05 10.86
N GLY A 110 -3.47 0.43 11.86
CA GLY A 110 -3.80 0.63 13.26
C GLY A 110 -3.68 2.08 13.73
N CYS A 111 -2.73 2.84 13.18
CA CYS A 111 -2.59 4.27 13.49
C CYS A 111 -3.72 5.14 12.93
N VAL A 112 -4.42 4.70 11.89
CA VAL A 112 -5.50 5.44 11.22
C VAL A 112 -6.86 4.78 11.40
N LEU A 113 -7.03 4.01 12.48
CA LEU A 113 -8.21 3.17 12.71
C LEU A 113 -9.53 3.98 12.70
N GLU A 114 -9.54 5.20 13.21
CA GLU A 114 -10.73 6.06 13.19
C GLU A 114 -11.14 6.40 11.75
N TYR A 115 -10.16 6.69 10.89
CA TYR A 115 -10.40 6.90 9.46
C TYR A 115 -10.96 5.63 8.80
N LEU A 116 -10.40 4.47 9.10
CA LEU A 116 -10.87 3.19 8.54
C LEU A 116 -12.32 2.88 8.91
N ARG A 117 -12.75 3.24 10.14
CA ARG A 117 -14.13 3.06 10.61
C ARG A 117 -15.14 3.92 9.87
N GLU A 118 -14.72 4.99 9.22
CA GLU A 118 -15.58 5.88 8.44
C GLU A 118 -15.76 5.40 6.99
N ILE A 119 -14.96 4.45 6.52
CA ILE A 119 -15.06 3.85 5.19
C ILE A 119 -16.41 3.16 5.05
N ARG A 120 -17.10 3.45 3.97
CA ARG A 120 -18.43 2.90 3.67
C ARG A 120 -18.47 2.03 2.42
N GLN A 121 -17.38 2.03 1.67
CA GLN A 121 -17.21 1.23 0.48
C GLN A 121 -17.11 -0.25 0.87
N GLU A 122 -17.60 -1.10 -0.01
CA GLU A 122 -17.66 -2.55 0.21
C GLU A 122 -16.28 -3.21 0.14
N TYR A 123 -15.41 -2.65 -0.71
CA TYR A 123 -14.06 -3.16 -0.93
C TYR A 123 -13.00 -2.10 -0.68
N VAL A 124 -11.83 -2.55 -0.22
CA VAL A 124 -10.68 -1.68 0.02
C VAL A 124 -9.49 -2.17 -0.81
N VAL A 125 -8.90 -1.26 -1.57
CA VAL A 125 -7.65 -1.51 -2.32
C VAL A 125 -6.49 -0.97 -1.50
N LEU A 126 -5.55 -1.83 -1.14
CA LEU A 126 -4.32 -1.48 -0.45
C LEU A 126 -3.16 -1.49 -1.45
N ALA A 127 -2.42 -0.41 -1.55
CA ALA A 127 -1.30 -0.31 -2.49
C ALA A 127 -0.13 0.50 -1.91
N ASP A 128 1.07 0.25 -2.41
CA ASP A 128 2.25 1.06 -2.08
C ASP A 128 2.39 2.25 -3.03
N SER A 129 2.98 3.33 -2.56
CA SER A 129 3.15 4.57 -3.34
C SER A 129 4.33 4.55 -4.30
N ASP A 130 5.18 3.55 -4.24
CA ASP A 130 6.43 3.43 -4.99
C ASP A 130 6.33 2.47 -6.18
N LEU A 131 5.12 2.11 -6.57
CA LEU A 131 4.83 1.27 -7.71
C LEU A 131 4.57 2.10 -8.98
N VAL A 132 5.25 1.75 -10.08
CA VAL A 132 5.03 2.29 -11.42
C VAL A 132 4.42 1.19 -12.28
N ILE A 133 3.11 1.03 -12.16
CA ILE A 133 2.35 0.00 -12.88
C ILE A 133 1.06 0.59 -13.46
N ASN A 134 0.58 -0.04 -14.51
CA ASN A 134 -0.76 0.21 -15.05
C ASN A 134 -1.65 -0.98 -14.69
N LEU A 135 -2.32 -0.88 -13.54
CA LEU A 135 -3.11 -1.97 -12.98
C LEU A 135 -4.60 -1.77 -13.26
N PRO A 136 -5.26 -2.71 -13.94
CA PRO A 136 -6.70 -2.67 -14.19
C PRO A 136 -7.48 -3.12 -12.95
N LEU A 137 -7.55 -2.26 -11.92
CA LEU A 137 -8.15 -2.56 -10.62
C LEU A 137 -9.62 -3.00 -10.70
N GLU A 138 -10.36 -2.57 -11.73
CA GLU A 138 -11.74 -3.02 -11.93
C GLU A 138 -11.79 -4.53 -12.27
N GLN A 139 -10.82 -5.02 -13.05
CA GLN A 139 -10.72 -6.44 -13.36
C GLN A 139 -10.32 -7.24 -12.11
N VAL A 140 -9.36 -6.74 -11.32
CA VAL A 140 -8.98 -7.37 -10.03
C VAL A 140 -10.20 -7.50 -9.12
N LEU A 141 -11.03 -6.45 -9.03
CA LEU A 141 -12.26 -6.49 -8.24
C LEU A 141 -13.23 -7.57 -8.74
N GLN A 142 -13.43 -7.69 -10.06
CA GLN A 142 -14.34 -8.72 -10.60
C GLN A 142 -13.86 -10.13 -10.26
N GLU A 143 -12.57 -10.38 -10.33
CA GLU A 143 -11.97 -11.66 -10.00
C GLU A 143 -12.02 -11.94 -8.50
N HIS A 144 -11.76 -10.94 -7.65
CA HIS A 144 -11.95 -11.03 -6.20
C HIS A 144 -13.39 -11.41 -5.83
N ILE A 145 -14.38 -10.77 -6.43
CA ILE A 145 -15.81 -11.09 -6.20
C ILE A 145 -16.13 -12.50 -6.69
N ALA A 146 -15.59 -12.92 -7.84
CA ALA A 146 -15.83 -14.24 -8.42
C ALA A 146 -15.20 -15.36 -7.60
N SER A 147 -14.05 -15.15 -7.00
CA SER A 147 -13.36 -16.10 -6.13
C SER A 147 -14.07 -16.26 -4.78
N GLY A 148 -14.73 -15.22 -4.29
CA GLY A 148 -15.32 -15.17 -2.95
C GLY A 148 -14.28 -15.12 -1.83
N ALA A 149 -13.03 -14.77 -2.16
CA ALA A 149 -11.95 -14.62 -1.19
C ALA A 149 -12.16 -13.39 -0.28
N ASP A 150 -11.64 -13.45 0.93
CA ASP A 150 -11.63 -12.29 1.85
C ASP A 150 -10.53 -11.30 1.50
N LEU A 151 -9.39 -11.80 0.98
CA LEU A 151 -8.25 -11.00 0.53
C LEU A 151 -7.75 -11.55 -0.81
N THR A 152 -7.34 -10.67 -1.71
CA THR A 152 -6.71 -11.01 -2.99
C THR A 152 -5.42 -10.20 -3.14
N GLU A 153 -4.32 -10.87 -3.32
CA GLU A 153 -3.01 -10.25 -3.55
C GLU A 153 -2.70 -10.25 -5.05
N VAL A 154 -2.16 -9.13 -5.53
CA VAL A 154 -1.67 -9.02 -6.91
C VAL A 154 -0.15 -9.15 -6.89
N CYS A 155 0.35 -10.18 -7.52
CA CYS A 155 1.79 -10.49 -7.55
C CYS A 155 2.31 -10.61 -8.99
N THR A 156 3.62 -10.68 -9.14
CA THR A 156 4.31 -11.01 -10.39
C THR A 156 4.93 -12.38 -10.32
N ALA A 157 4.96 -13.11 -11.43
CA ALA A 157 5.68 -14.37 -11.55
C ALA A 157 7.19 -14.17 -11.86
N GLU A 158 7.63 -12.94 -12.09
CA GLU A 158 9.02 -12.65 -12.36
C GLU A 158 9.84 -12.75 -11.07
N PRO A 159 11.07 -13.29 -11.13
CA PRO A 159 11.97 -13.31 -9.98
C PRO A 159 12.29 -11.87 -9.56
N GLY A 160 12.00 -11.56 -8.30
CA GLY A 160 12.31 -10.28 -7.69
C GLY A 160 13.70 -10.26 -7.00
N ASP A 161 13.90 -9.23 -6.18
CA ASP A 161 15.07 -9.11 -5.31
C ASP A 161 14.97 -10.14 -4.17
N PRO A 162 16.08 -10.72 -3.68
CA PRO A 162 16.05 -11.60 -2.51
C PRO A 162 15.39 -11.01 -1.25
N SER A 163 15.26 -9.69 -1.18
CA SER A 163 14.57 -9.00 -0.09
C SER A 163 13.05 -8.89 -0.29
N ASP A 164 12.53 -9.34 -1.44
CA ASP A 164 11.11 -9.31 -1.72
C ASP A 164 10.37 -10.43 -0.96
N THR A 165 9.07 -10.26 -0.82
CA THR A 165 8.20 -11.30 -0.27
C THR A 165 7.81 -12.27 -1.37
N TYR A 166 8.03 -13.56 -1.13
CA TYR A 166 7.65 -14.63 -2.04
C TYR A 166 6.41 -15.33 -1.51
N LEU A 167 5.49 -15.63 -2.41
CA LEU A 167 4.24 -16.28 -2.08
C LEU A 167 4.25 -17.69 -2.66
N GLU A 168 4.01 -18.68 -1.83
CA GLU A 168 3.81 -20.05 -2.27
C GLU A 168 2.32 -20.33 -2.46
N MET A 169 1.95 -20.87 -3.62
CA MET A 169 0.55 -21.11 -4.01
C MET A 169 0.30 -22.57 -4.26
N ASP A 170 -0.91 -23.02 -3.96
CA ASP A 170 -1.41 -24.33 -4.38
C ASP A 170 -1.85 -24.35 -5.86
N GLU A 171 -2.30 -25.53 -6.33
CA GLU A 171 -2.80 -25.71 -7.70
C GLU A 171 -4.07 -24.89 -8.02
N GLN A 172 -4.75 -24.38 -7.01
CA GLN A 172 -5.95 -23.57 -7.12
C GLN A 172 -5.64 -22.06 -7.05
N GLY A 173 -4.36 -21.68 -6.87
CA GLY A 173 -3.93 -20.30 -6.75
C GLY A 173 -4.13 -19.70 -5.36
N ARG A 174 -4.37 -20.52 -4.31
CA ARG A 174 -4.45 -20.04 -2.92
C ARG A 174 -3.06 -19.92 -2.33
N ILE A 175 -2.81 -18.85 -1.60
CA ILE A 175 -1.56 -18.68 -0.85
C ILE A 175 -1.56 -19.69 0.29
N VAL A 176 -0.53 -20.54 0.32
CA VAL A 176 -0.32 -21.56 1.34
C VAL A 176 0.86 -21.23 2.24
N ASP A 177 1.79 -20.37 1.77
CA ASP A 177 2.91 -19.90 2.58
C ASP A 177 3.43 -18.55 2.08
N VAL A 178 4.00 -17.78 2.99
CA VAL A 178 4.60 -16.47 2.72
C VAL A 178 6.06 -16.52 3.18
N ALA A 179 6.99 -16.60 2.24
CA ALA A 179 8.42 -16.61 2.53
C ALA A 179 9.01 -15.20 2.31
N SER A 180 9.48 -14.57 3.36
CA SER A 180 10.36 -13.42 3.25
C SER A 180 11.78 -13.85 3.60
N PHE A 181 12.73 -13.67 2.68
CA PHE A 181 14.16 -13.88 2.94
C PHE A 181 14.69 -12.75 3.85
N LEU A 182 14.19 -12.68 5.07
CA LEU A 182 14.76 -11.85 6.12
C LEU A 182 15.81 -12.62 6.91
N GLU A 183 16.81 -13.22 6.20
CA GLU A 183 17.92 -13.90 6.88
C GLU A 183 18.88 -12.96 7.63
N ASP A 184 18.77 -11.64 7.49
CA ASP A 184 19.73 -10.67 8.05
C ASP A 184 19.12 -9.54 8.89
N TYR A 185 17.98 -9.74 9.53
CA TYR A 185 17.61 -8.89 10.64
C TYR A 185 17.91 -9.63 11.94
N PRO A 186 18.99 -9.29 12.66
CA PRO A 186 19.16 -9.79 14.00
C PRO A 186 17.96 -9.29 14.81
N CYS A 187 17.12 -10.22 15.25
CA CYS A 187 16.14 -9.96 16.27
C CYS A 187 16.90 -9.31 17.43
N ASP A 188 16.49 -8.11 17.82
CA ASP A 188 17.06 -7.46 18.98
C ASP A 188 16.72 -8.34 20.20
N PRO A 189 17.67 -8.98 20.85
CA PRO A 189 17.40 -9.95 21.89
C PRO A 189 16.71 -9.35 23.12
N ASP A 190 16.64 -8.02 23.23
CA ASP A 190 16.03 -7.29 24.34
C ASP A 190 14.69 -6.60 23.98
N GLY A 191 14.25 -6.64 22.73
CA GLY A 191 12.95 -6.14 22.31
C GLY A 191 12.01 -7.29 22.01
N GLY A 192 11.00 -7.53 22.85
CA GLY A 192 10.00 -8.57 22.66
C GLY A 192 9.31 -8.43 21.29
N GLU A 193 9.88 -9.03 20.27
CA GLU A 193 9.29 -9.13 18.95
C GLU A 193 8.22 -10.21 18.98
N LEU A 194 6.98 -9.77 18.82
CA LEU A 194 5.90 -10.63 18.40
C LEU A 194 6.10 -10.83 16.90
N CYS A 195 6.76 -11.90 16.47
CA CYS A 195 6.63 -12.44 15.13
C CYS A 195 5.17 -12.89 15.01
N ILE A 196 4.34 -12.08 14.37
CA ILE A 196 3.02 -12.53 13.97
C ILE A 196 3.25 -13.26 12.66
N ASP A 197 3.36 -14.58 12.70
CA ASP A 197 3.13 -15.44 11.55
C ASP A 197 1.65 -15.22 11.18
N LEU A 198 1.42 -14.35 10.23
CA LEU A 198 0.11 -14.23 9.61
C LEU A 198 -0.01 -15.41 8.66
N GLU A 199 -0.63 -16.49 9.11
CA GLU A 199 -1.22 -17.46 8.20
C GLU A 199 -2.36 -16.73 7.46
N ILE A 200 -2.02 -16.20 6.30
CA ILE A 200 -2.99 -15.57 5.40
C ILE A 200 -3.47 -16.67 4.47
N GLU A 201 -4.68 -17.19 4.70
CA GLU A 201 -5.36 -18.04 3.72
C GLU A 201 -6.00 -17.13 2.66
N ASP A 202 -5.22 -16.79 1.61
CA ASP A 202 -5.66 -15.82 0.60
C ASP A 202 -5.54 -16.39 -0.80
N ASP A 203 -6.50 -16.05 -1.66
CA ASP A 203 -6.49 -16.44 -3.07
C ASP A 203 -5.67 -15.43 -3.88
N LEU A 204 -4.67 -15.93 -4.57
CA LEU A 204 -3.87 -15.16 -5.52
C LEU A 204 -4.41 -15.32 -6.93
N LEU A 205 -4.51 -14.21 -7.62
CA LEU A 205 -4.82 -14.18 -9.03
C LEU A 205 -3.52 -14.01 -9.83
N PRO A 206 -3.00 -15.08 -10.47
CA PRO A 206 -1.90 -14.92 -11.39
C PRO A 206 -2.40 -14.14 -12.61
N TRP A 207 -1.75 -13.03 -12.92
CA TRP A 207 -1.95 -12.32 -14.17
C TRP A 207 -1.28 -13.13 -15.27
N ASN A 208 -2.07 -13.85 -16.03
CA ASN A 208 -1.61 -14.40 -17.31
C ASN A 208 -1.88 -13.37 -18.40
N ASP A 209 -0.84 -13.09 -19.18
CA ASP A 209 -0.77 -12.20 -20.34
C ASP A 209 -1.98 -12.27 -21.28
#